data_1bb4642bcd8e54e31250d7aceb3ba7b3
#
_entry.id   1bb4642bcd8e54e31250d7aceb3ba7b3
#
_cell.length_a   1.000
_cell.length_b   1.000
_cell.length_c   1.000
_cell.angle_alpha   90.00
_cell.angle_beta   90.00
_cell.angle_gamma   90.00
#
_symmetry.space_group_name_H-M   'P 1'
#
loop_
_entity.id
_entity.type
_entity.pdbx_description
1 polymer ?
#
loop_
_entity_poly.entity_id
_entity_poly.type
_entity_poly.pdbx_seq_one_letter_code
_entity_poly.pdbx_strand_id
1 'polypeptide(L)'
;MADEINLVDVDTSTIYSDVLVNLEQGVSEALYPGDERRIFGEALVAVLATYLAKANDASRQTFLRYARGKVLDALGERLGVERIAATPATTTLKFTLSAAQTGAITIPAMTRVTTDGTIYFRTTAACVINAGQLTGTAPAECETAGEVGNGILVGDAATLVDLQPYVKAVQNMTVTSGGDDGEPYTTDGDDRYRERIKLAPNRLSTAGPEQAYRYHAMSANADIVDVAVFSETYTDTKTCTPVSDHVYIGGDLLEPDELLTVNGKTSDFTFVYADSLLDITLTGSLASQSAVTVAVQRRMDGRVKVVPLMEGGRQPDDDVVEQVANAVNDRTVRPMTDVVTVEKPTYVDYTIQLTYTTTVEDEATVVQAVEGAGGAIERYKSEQCEVLGRAINPDVLKTYVMQAGALRCDVTQPVHTAVDTTQVAHWSGTTKATHTVERTAGWS
;
A
#
# COMPACT_ATOMS: atom_id res chain seq x y z
N MET A 1 17.97 1.70 -10.19
CA MET A 1 18.06 0.44 -9.42
C MET A 1 19.35 0.51 -8.62
N ALA A 2 19.31 0.30 -7.30
CA ALA A 2 20.54 0.26 -6.52
C ALA A 2 21.24 -1.08 -6.82
N ASP A 3 22.58 -1.01 -7.01
CA ASP A 3 23.39 -2.18 -7.36
C ASP A 3 23.16 -3.35 -6.40
N GLU A 4 23.02 -4.53 -6.98
CA GLU A 4 22.84 -5.78 -6.24
C GLU A 4 24.14 -6.14 -5.51
N ILE A 5 24.07 -6.32 -4.20
CA ILE A 5 25.25 -6.65 -3.39
C ILE A 5 25.59 -8.13 -3.61
N ASN A 6 26.75 -8.39 -4.23
CA ASN A 6 27.36 -9.72 -4.31
C ASN A 6 28.55 -9.78 -3.36
N LEU A 7 28.50 -10.71 -2.40
CA LEU A 7 29.59 -10.93 -1.43
C LEU A 7 30.62 -11.95 -1.95
N VAL A 8 30.18 -12.81 -2.85
CA VAL A 8 31.02 -13.79 -3.54
C VAL A 8 30.82 -13.61 -5.04
N ASP A 9 31.90 -13.57 -5.79
CA ASP A 9 31.81 -13.55 -7.24
C ASP A 9 31.36 -14.94 -7.75
N VAL A 10 30.36 -14.93 -8.65
CA VAL A 10 29.77 -16.15 -9.25
C VAL A 10 30.01 -16.13 -10.76
N ASP A 11 31.14 -15.60 -11.22
CA ASP A 11 31.50 -15.71 -12.63
C ASP A 11 31.80 -17.15 -12.98
N THR A 12 30.86 -17.78 -13.69
CA THR A 12 30.98 -19.18 -14.11
C THR A 12 32.17 -19.43 -15.04
N SER A 13 32.62 -18.43 -15.78
CA SER A 13 33.79 -18.53 -16.67
C SER A 13 35.10 -18.65 -15.88
N THR A 14 35.24 -17.86 -14.83
CA THR A 14 36.37 -17.92 -13.91
C THR A 14 36.39 -19.23 -13.15
N ILE A 15 35.25 -19.64 -12.57
CA ILE A 15 35.10 -20.91 -11.85
C ILE A 15 35.46 -22.09 -12.77
N TYR A 16 34.99 -22.04 -14.02
CA TYR A 16 35.27 -23.07 -15.00
C TYR A 16 36.79 -23.15 -15.32
N SER A 17 37.42 -22.01 -15.57
CA SER A 17 38.85 -21.98 -15.86
C SER A 17 39.68 -22.51 -14.69
N ASP A 18 39.33 -22.15 -13.45
CA ASP A 18 40.01 -22.60 -12.24
C ASP A 18 39.84 -24.10 -12.04
N VAL A 19 38.64 -24.63 -12.22
CA VAL A 19 38.38 -26.08 -12.12
C VAL A 19 39.12 -26.86 -13.20
N LEU A 20 39.16 -26.37 -14.45
CA LEU A 20 39.84 -27.00 -15.56
C LEU A 20 41.35 -27.02 -15.33
N VAL A 21 41.94 -25.89 -14.94
CA VAL A 21 43.38 -25.79 -14.64
C VAL A 21 43.77 -26.77 -13.50
N ASN A 22 42.98 -26.82 -12.44
CA ASN A 22 43.25 -27.75 -11.31
C ASN A 22 43.12 -29.22 -11.75
N LEU A 23 42.16 -29.57 -12.59
CA LEU A 23 42.00 -30.93 -13.13
C LEU A 23 43.20 -31.29 -14.04
N GLU A 24 43.60 -30.41 -14.97
CA GLU A 24 44.74 -30.63 -15.85
C GLU A 24 46.06 -30.77 -15.08
N GLN A 25 46.26 -29.99 -14.03
CA GLN A 25 47.43 -30.13 -13.15
C GLN A 25 47.41 -31.45 -12.40
N GLY A 26 46.24 -31.89 -11.90
CA GLY A 26 46.08 -33.14 -11.17
C GLY A 26 46.36 -34.39 -12.00
N VAL A 27 46.01 -34.36 -13.28
CA VAL A 27 46.24 -35.46 -14.22
C VAL A 27 47.54 -35.32 -15.04
N SER A 28 48.20 -34.17 -14.96
CA SER A 28 49.42 -33.81 -15.74
C SER A 28 49.22 -33.90 -17.28
N GLU A 29 48.01 -33.68 -17.77
CA GLU A 29 47.60 -33.75 -19.17
C GLU A 29 46.60 -32.64 -19.49
N ALA A 30 46.61 -32.13 -20.73
CA ALA A 30 45.59 -31.20 -21.22
C ALA A 30 44.30 -31.95 -21.53
N LEU A 31 43.17 -31.46 -21.04
CA LEU A 31 41.85 -32.06 -21.21
C LEU A 31 41.11 -31.42 -22.41
N TYR A 32 40.94 -32.16 -23.49
CA TYR A 32 40.24 -31.70 -24.69
C TYR A 32 38.70 -31.75 -24.55
N PRO A 33 37.96 -30.97 -25.36
CA PRO A 33 36.50 -31.09 -25.42
C PRO A 33 36.08 -32.52 -25.74
N GLY A 34 35.16 -33.11 -24.92
CA GLY A 34 34.73 -34.49 -25.05
C GLY A 34 35.47 -35.49 -24.13
N ASP A 35 36.51 -35.08 -23.41
CA ASP A 35 37.11 -35.89 -22.35
C ASP A 35 36.11 -36.04 -21.19
N GLU A 36 35.91 -37.30 -20.70
CA GLU A 36 34.98 -37.57 -19.63
C GLU A 36 35.29 -36.80 -18.34
N ARG A 37 36.57 -36.60 -18.06
CA ARG A 37 37.04 -35.84 -16.88
C ARG A 37 36.70 -34.35 -17.00
N ARG A 38 36.75 -33.80 -18.21
CA ARG A 38 36.36 -32.42 -18.49
C ARG A 38 34.85 -32.25 -18.38
N ILE A 39 34.05 -33.19 -18.90
CA ILE A 39 32.58 -33.17 -18.76
C ILE A 39 32.19 -33.27 -17.28
N PHE A 40 32.90 -34.07 -16.48
CA PHE A 40 32.71 -34.13 -15.05
C PHE A 40 33.02 -32.80 -14.38
N GLY A 41 34.14 -32.13 -14.78
CA GLY A 41 34.50 -30.80 -14.30
C GLY A 41 33.44 -29.73 -14.62
N GLU A 42 32.88 -29.76 -15.82
CA GLU A 42 31.80 -28.86 -16.23
C GLU A 42 30.53 -29.05 -15.36
N ALA A 43 30.15 -30.31 -15.08
CA ALA A 43 29.06 -30.61 -14.16
C ALA A 43 29.35 -30.11 -12.73
N LEU A 44 30.59 -30.24 -12.27
CA LEU A 44 31.02 -29.75 -10.95
C LEU A 44 30.94 -28.21 -10.88
N VAL A 45 31.33 -27.49 -11.94
CA VAL A 45 31.21 -26.01 -12.03
C VAL A 45 29.76 -25.58 -11.89
N ALA A 46 28.82 -26.25 -12.55
CA ALA A 46 27.39 -25.93 -12.43
C ALA A 46 26.88 -26.09 -11.00
N VAL A 47 27.32 -27.14 -10.30
CA VAL A 47 26.98 -27.37 -8.89
C VAL A 47 27.62 -26.28 -8.00
N LEU A 48 28.89 -25.96 -8.18
CA LEU A 48 29.59 -24.92 -7.41
C LEU A 48 28.93 -23.54 -7.61
N ALA A 49 28.64 -23.16 -8.84
CA ALA A 49 27.96 -21.91 -9.14
C ALA A 49 26.59 -21.82 -8.43
N THR A 50 25.85 -22.93 -8.39
CA THR A 50 24.58 -23.01 -7.65
C THR A 50 24.78 -22.81 -6.15
N TYR A 51 25.80 -23.40 -5.54
CA TYR A 51 26.09 -23.23 -4.12
C TYR A 51 26.58 -21.82 -3.79
N LEU A 52 27.41 -21.21 -4.65
CA LEU A 52 27.86 -19.83 -4.49
C LEU A 52 26.70 -18.84 -4.61
N ALA A 53 25.78 -19.06 -5.55
CA ALA A 53 24.56 -18.28 -5.65
C ALA A 53 23.69 -18.37 -4.39
N LYS A 54 23.52 -19.58 -3.82
CA LYS A 54 22.82 -19.77 -2.53
C LYS A 54 23.57 -19.11 -1.37
N ALA A 55 24.90 -19.13 -1.36
CA ALA A 55 25.70 -18.45 -0.35
C ALA A 55 25.51 -16.92 -0.42
N ASN A 56 25.49 -16.37 -1.63
CA ASN A 56 25.19 -14.96 -1.84
C ASN A 56 23.76 -14.61 -1.35
N ASP A 57 22.75 -15.41 -1.71
CA ASP A 57 21.39 -15.19 -1.24
C ASP A 57 21.32 -15.25 0.30
N ALA A 58 21.92 -16.26 0.93
CA ALA A 58 21.98 -16.37 2.38
C ALA A 58 22.67 -15.18 3.04
N SER A 59 23.73 -14.68 2.45
CA SER A 59 24.45 -13.50 2.94
C SER A 59 23.65 -12.22 2.77
N ARG A 60 22.96 -12.06 1.63
CA ARG A 60 22.05 -10.94 1.40
C ARG A 60 20.91 -10.88 2.38
N GLN A 61 20.41 -12.03 2.85
CA GLN A 61 19.35 -12.12 3.86
C GLN A 61 19.72 -11.42 5.18
N THR A 62 20.99 -11.15 5.45
CA THR A 62 21.41 -10.38 6.64
C THR A 62 21.05 -8.89 6.57
N PHE A 63 20.77 -8.38 5.38
CA PHE A 63 20.37 -7.00 5.17
C PHE A 63 18.85 -6.90 5.07
N LEU A 64 18.25 -5.98 5.81
CA LEU A 64 16.81 -5.77 5.84
C LEU A 64 16.19 -5.63 4.44
N ARG A 65 16.91 -5.01 3.51
CA ARG A 65 16.49 -4.80 2.12
C ARG A 65 16.21 -6.09 1.35
N TYR A 66 16.94 -7.18 1.66
CA TYR A 66 16.85 -8.46 0.95
C TYR A 66 16.23 -9.57 1.80
N ALA A 67 16.12 -9.34 3.11
CA ALA A 67 15.59 -10.33 4.04
C ALA A 67 14.13 -10.65 3.72
N ARG A 68 13.75 -11.91 3.84
CA ARG A 68 12.40 -12.42 3.59
C ARG A 68 12.03 -13.52 4.58
N GLY A 69 10.74 -13.74 4.76
CA GLY A 69 10.20 -14.78 5.58
C GLY A 69 10.75 -14.76 7.02
N LYS A 70 11.11 -15.91 7.55
CA LYS A 70 11.60 -16.06 8.94
C LYS A 70 12.89 -15.29 9.25
N VAL A 71 13.72 -14.99 8.24
CA VAL A 71 14.93 -14.19 8.45
C VAL A 71 14.54 -12.72 8.67
N LEU A 72 13.54 -12.24 7.94
CA LEU A 72 12.98 -10.92 8.16
C LEU A 72 12.34 -10.82 9.55
N ASP A 73 11.66 -11.88 10.04
CA ASP A 73 11.10 -11.93 11.40
C ASP A 73 12.19 -11.76 12.45
N ALA A 74 13.33 -12.46 12.30
CA ALA A 74 14.46 -12.34 13.22
C ALA A 74 15.09 -10.95 13.22
N LEU A 75 15.03 -10.22 12.10
CA LEU A 75 15.46 -8.81 12.04
C LEU A 75 14.46 -7.89 12.73
N GLY A 76 13.15 -8.13 12.55
CA GLY A 76 12.07 -7.39 13.20
C GLY A 76 12.09 -7.56 14.72
N GLU A 77 12.30 -8.78 15.21
CA GLU A 77 12.39 -9.12 16.64
C GLU A 77 13.44 -8.26 17.36
N ARG A 78 14.59 -7.99 16.73
CA ARG A 78 15.63 -7.12 17.29
C ARG A 78 15.14 -5.70 17.61
N LEU A 79 14.15 -5.23 16.84
CA LEU A 79 13.52 -3.93 17.03
C LEU A 79 12.18 -4.05 17.78
N GLY A 80 11.79 -5.26 18.20
CA GLY A 80 10.52 -5.53 18.88
C GLY A 80 9.31 -5.27 17.98
N VAL A 81 9.43 -5.56 16.70
CA VAL A 81 8.34 -5.51 15.70
C VAL A 81 8.00 -6.94 15.33
N GLU A 82 6.75 -7.34 15.54
CA GLU A 82 6.21 -8.63 15.14
C GLU A 82 5.32 -8.46 13.92
N ARG A 83 5.16 -9.52 13.12
CA ARG A 83 4.19 -9.52 12.03
C ARG A 83 2.78 -9.37 12.56
N ILE A 84 1.96 -8.63 11.83
CA ILE A 84 0.53 -8.57 12.07
C ILE A 84 -0.06 -9.93 11.67
N ALA A 85 -0.71 -10.59 12.61
CA ALA A 85 -1.34 -11.87 12.36
C ALA A 85 -2.63 -11.71 11.56
N ALA A 86 -2.96 -12.72 10.75
CA ALA A 86 -4.23 -12.75 10.06
C ALA A 86 -5.41 -12.79 11.06
N THR A 87 -6.47 -12.07 10.77
CA THR A 87 -7.72 -12.08 11.54
C THR A 87 -8.85 -12.76 10.76
N PRO A 88 -9.76 -13.49 11.44
CA PRO A 88 -10.87 -14.14 10.75
C PRO A 88 -12.02 -13.18 10.47
N ALA A 89 -12.74 -13.42 9.37
CA ALA A 89 -14.01 -12.74 9.10
C ALA A 89 -15.08 -13.10 10.14
N THR A 90 -15.91 -12.14 10.49
CA THR A 90 -16.95 -12.29 11.52
C THR A 90 -18.34 -12.09 10.96
N THR A 91 -19.34 -12.69 11.60
CA THR A 91 -20.76 -12.49 11.31
C THR A 91 -21.61 -12.88 12.51
N THR A 92 -22.91 -12.63 12.44
CA THR A 92 -23.89 -13.14 13.39
C THR A 92 -24.73 -14.22 12.73
N LEU A 93 -24.72 -15.42 13.29
CA LEU A 93 -25.55 -16.55 12.85
C LEU A 93 -26.89 -16.56 13.58
N LYS A 94 -27.98 -16.76 12.84
CA LYS A 94 -29.33 -16.97 13.34
C LYS A 94 -29.70 -18.43 13.18
N PHE A 95 -30.00 -19.08 14.28
CA PHE A 95 -30.52 -20.45 14.32
C PHE A 95 -32.04 -20.42 14.43
N THR A 96 -32.74 -21.31 13.69
CA THR A 96 -34.17 -21.45 13.68
C THR A 96 -34.53 -22.86 14.06
N LEU A 97 -35.38 -23.02 15.09
CA LEU A 97 -35.88 -24.32 15.53
C LEU A 97 -37.01 -24.80 14.63
N SER A 98 -37.24 -26.11 14.58
CA SER A 98 -38.35 -26.76 13.88
C SER A 98 -39.71 -26.47 14.51
N ALA A 99 -39.75 -26.29 15.84
CA ALA A 99 -40.91 -25.90 16.62
C ALA A 99 -40.45 -25.24 17.92
N ALA A 100 -41.32 -24.40 18.50
CA ALA A 100 -41.06 -23.82 19.82
C ALA A 100 -41.02 -24.93 20.88
N GLN A 101 -39.98 -24.92 21.71
CA GLN A 101 -39.78 -25.91 22.76
C GLN A 101 -40.26 -25.39 24.12
N THR A 102 -40.66 -26.32 25.00
CA THR A 102 -41.11 -25.98 26.37
C THR A 102 -39.94 -25.68 27.32
N GLY A 103 -38.72 -26.06 26.96
CA GLY A 103 -37.48 -25.75 27.65
C GLY A 103 -36.54 -24.91 26.81
N ALA A 104 -35.56 -24.29 27.42
CA ALA A 104 -34.50 -23.58 26.69
C ALA A 104 -33.60 -24.58 25.93
N ILE A 105 -33.28 -24.25 24.68
CA ILE A 105 -32.36 -25.02 23.84
C ILE A 105 -31.05 -24.25 23.76
N THR A 106 -29.94 -24.92 24.10
CA THR A 106 -28.62 -24.35 24.03
C THR A 106 -27.84 -24.97 22.83
N ILE A 107 -27.43 -24.14 21.91
CA ILE A 107 -26.50 -24.49 20.82
C ILE A 107 -25.10 -24.18 21.34
N PRO A 108 -24.19 -25.15 21.40
CA PRO A 108 -22.85 -24.93 21.94
C PRO A 108 -22.05 -23.90 21.15
N ALA A 109 -21.09 -23.25 21.80
CA ALA A 109 -20.02 -22.56 21.11
C ALA A 109 -19.24 -23.55 20.23
N MET A 110 -18.52 -23.07 19.23
CA MET A 110 -17.77 -23.86 18.24
C MET A 110 -18.67 -24.69 17.31
N THR A 111 -19.98 -24.44 17.26
CA THR A 111 -20.88 -25.05 16.28
C THR A 111 -20.55 -24.51 14.88
N ARG A 112 -20.26 -25.42 13.94
CA ARG A 112 -19.81 -25.06 12.60
C ARG A 112 -20.95 -24.95 11.60
N VAL A 113 -20.82 -23.94 10.75
CA VAL A 113 -21.74 -23.66 9.63
C VAL A 113 -20.90 -23.41 8.40
N THR A 114 -21.36 -23.84 7.24
CA THR A 114 -20.66 -23.60 5.96
C THR A 114 -21.58 -22.99 4.92
N THR A 115 -20.97 -22.31 3.93
CA THR A 115 -21.65 -21.78 2.76
C THR A 115 -21.81 -22.87 1.69
N ASP A 116 -20.70 -23.47 1.29
CA ASP A 116 -20.59 -24.37 0.12
C ASP A 116 -19.77 -25.64 0.42
N GLY A 117 -19.34 -25.85 1.65
CA GLY A 117 -18.47 -26.94 2.06
C GLY A 117 -16.98 -26.63 1.99
N THR A 118 -16.58 -25.41 1.62
CA THR A 118 -15.18 -24.96 1.58
C THR A 118 -14.87 -23.95 2.68
N ILE A 119 -15.77 -22.99 2.91
CA ILE A 119 -15.63 -21.94 3.94
C ILE A 119 -16.50 -22.30 5.14
N TYR A 120 -15.86 -22.37 6.31
CA TYR A 120 -16.51 -22.74 7.56
C TYR A 120 -16.48 -21.58 8.54
N PHE A 121 -17.64 -21.35 9.18
CA PHE A 121 -17.81 -20.45 10.31
C PHE A 121 -18.11 -21.24 11.55
N ARG A 122 -17.59 -20.81 12.69
CA ARG A 122 -17.88 -21.40 14.00
C ARG A 122 -18.42 -20.35 14.95
N THR A 123 -19.38 -20.71 15.78
CA THR A 123 -19.91 -19.81 16.81
C THR A 123 -18.84 -19.57 17.88
N THR A 124 -18.61 -18.30 18.24
CA THR A 124 -17.66 -17.92 19.31
C THR A 124 -18.28 -18.01 20.70
N ALA A 125 -19.62 -17.98 20.78
CA ALA A 125 -20.38 -18.12 22.03
C ALA A 125 -21.54 -19.09 21.86
N ALA A 126 -22.01 -19.66 22.96
CA ALA A 126 -23.21 -20.49 22.97
C ALA A 126 -24.44 -19.66 22.69
N CYS A 127 -25.37 -20.17 21.85
CA CYS A 127 -26.65 -19.57 21.58
C CYS A 127 -27.72 -20.23 22.46
N VAL A 128 -28.38 -19.46 23.34
CA VAL A 128 -29.50 -19.95 24.15
C VAL A 128 -30.81 -19.44 23.56
N ILE A 129 -31.68 -20.38 23.12
CA ILE A 129 -33.01 -20.09 22.61
C ILE A 129 -34.00 -20.39 23.77
N ASN A 130 -34.58 -19.36 24.33
CA ASN A 130 -35.50 -19.50 25.49
C ASN A 130 -36.77 -20.28 25.15
N ALA A 131 -37.38 -20.86 26.18
CA ALA A 131 -38.63 -21.56 26.02
C ALA A 131 -39.71 -20.71 25.33
N GLY A 132 -40.39 -21.29 24.35
CA GLY A 132 -41.42 -20.61 23.55
C GLY A 132 -40.85 -19.77 22.38
N GLN A 133 -39.55 -19.56 22.27
CA GLN A 133 -38.93 -18.88 21.14
C GLN A 133 -38.56 -19.86 20.02
N LEU A 134 -38.58 -19.36 18.78
CA LEU A 134 -38.22 -20.15 17.58
C LEU A 134 -36.83 -19.84 17.08
N THR A 135 -36.27 -18.73 17.48
CA THR A 135 -34.97 -18.28 16.93
C THR A 135 -34.02 -17.77 18.01
N GLY A 136 -32.74 -17.96 17.79
CA GLY A 136 -31.66 -17.36 18.59
C GLY A 136 -30.50 -16.98 17.70
N THR A 137 -29.66 -16.11 18.22
CA THR A 137 -28.50 -15.61 17.49
C THR A 137 -27.22 -15.84 18.29
N ALA A 138 -26.11 -16.08 17.58
CA ALA A 138 -24.77 -16.14 18.16
C ALA A 138 -23.76 -15.47 17.24
N PRO A 139 -22.74 -14.79 17.79
CA PRO A 139 -21.61 -14.34 17.02
C PRO A 139 -20.82 -15.53 16.50
N ALA A 140 -20.26 -15.40 15.32
CA ALA A 140 -19.46 -16.42 14.67
C ALA A 140 -18.26 -15.81 13.93
N GLU A 141 -17.22 -16.59 13.80
CA GLU A 141 -16.00 -16.25 13.07
C GLU A 141 -15.66 -17.33 12.04
N CYS A 142 -14.97 -16.96 10.98
CA CYS A 142 -14.44 -17.89 10.00
C CYS A 142 -13.36 -18.77 10.65
N GLU A 143 -13.33 -20.07 10.37
CA GLU A 143 -12.28 -20.96 10.88
C GLU A 143 -10.92 -20.68 10.25
N THR A 144 -10.92 -20.20 9.01
CA THR A 144 -9.71 -19.76 8.32
C THR A 144 -9.57 -18.24 8.51
N ALA A 145 -8.49 -17.82 9.16
CA ALA A 145 -8.14 -16.42 9.25
C ALA A 145 -7.75 -15.89 7.87
N GLY A 146 -7.98 -14.60 7.63
CA GLY A 146 -7.72 -13.94 6.36
C GLY A 146 -9.00 -13.46 5.70
N GLU A 147 -8.86 -12.86 4.53
CA GLU A 147 -9.95 -12.29 3.75
C GLU A 147 -10.89 -13.34 3.14
N VAL A 148 -10.50 -14.61 3.10
CA VAL A 148 -11.25 -15.69 2.43
C VAL A 148 -12.72 -15.80 2.92
N GLY A 149 -12.97 -15.42 4.16
CA GLY A 149 -14.30 -15.42 4.76
C GLY A 149 -15.12 -14.16 4.54
N ASN A 150 -14.57 -13.12 3.92
CA ASN A 150 -15.25 -11.83 3.69
C ASN A 150 -16.26 -11.91 2.54
N GLY A 151 -17.24 -11.00 2.56
CA GLY A 151 -18.14 -10.78 1.44
C GLY A 151 -19.26 -11.82 1.26
N ILE A 152 -19.42 -12.78 2.18
CA ILE A 152 -20.53 -13.76 2.10
C ILE A 152 -21.83 -13.06 2.39
N LEU A 153 -22.76 -13.11 1.44
CA LEU A 153 -24.03 -12.40 1.52
C LEU A 153 -24.93 -12.97 2.61
N VAL A 154 -25.87 -12.14 3.06
CA VAL A 154 -26.86 -12.54 4.08
C VAL A 154 -27.66 -13.75 3.60
N GLY A 155 -27.66 -14.80 4.40
CA GLY A 155 -28.39 -16.03 4.10
C GLY A 155 -27.58 -17.12 3.38
N ASP A 156 -26.37 -16.86 2.90
CA ASP A 156 -25.54 -17.82 2.16
C ASP A 156 -24.83 -18.82 3.09
N ALA A 157 -24.48 -18.43 4.32
CA ALA A 157 -23.96 -19.35 5.32
C ALA A 157 -25.14 -20.11 5.97
N ALA A 158 -25.68 -21.10 5.24
CA ALA A 158 -26.98 -21.72 5.54
C ALA A 158 -26.89 -23.23 5.86
N THR A 159 -25.72 -23.85 5.75
CA THR A 159 -25.58 -25.30 5.98
C THR A 159 -24.95 -25.58 7.32
N LEU A 160 -25.73 -26.24 8.21
CA LEU A 160 -25.24 -26.67 9.52
C LEU A 160 -24.35 -27.92 9.35
N VAL A 161 -23.09 -27.82 9.76
CA VAL A 161 -22.13 -28.94 9.70
C VAL A 161 -22.30 -29.83 10.95
N ASP A 162 -22.31 -29.21 12.11
CA ASP A 162 -22.50 -29.91 13.38
C ASP A 162 -24.00 -29.93 13.74
N LEU A 163 -24.68 -31.01 13.36
CA LEU A 163 -26.11 -31.14 13.55
C LEU A 163 -26.50 -30.97 15.02
N GLN A 164 -27.40 -30.04 15.27
CA GLN A 164 -27.92 -29.75 16.61
C GLN A 164 -29.40 -30.18 16.73
N PRO A 165 -29.78 -30.80 17.84
CA PRO A 165 -31.17 -31.19 18.08
C PRO A 165 -32.12 -30.00 17.94
N TYR A 166 -33.28 -30.23 17.33
CA TYR A 166 -34.34 -29.26 17.09
C TYR A 166 -33.99 -28.09 16.13
N VAL A 167 -32.75 -27.90 15.69
CA VAL A 167 -32.39 -26.85 14.73
C VAL A 167 -32.79 -27.28 13.34
N LYS A 168 -33.64 -26.47 12.69
CA LYS A 168 -34.13 -26.70 11.33
C LYS A 168 -33.25 -25.98 10.29
N ALA A 169 -32.82 -24.77 10.62
CA ALA A 169 -32.08 -23.92 9.67
C ALA A 169 -31.16 -22.98 10.42
N VAL A 170 -30.08 -22.59 9.74
CA VAL A 170 -29.14 -21.56 10.16
C VAL A 170 -28.91 -20.59 8.99
N GLN A 171 -28.64 -19.34 9.27
CA GLN A 171 -28.21 -18.36 8.27
C GLN A 171 -27.44 -17.23 8.93
N ASN A 172 -26.52 -16.60 8.19
CA ASN A 172 -25.88 -15.37 8.61
C ASN A 172 -26.83 -14.18 8.44
N MET A 173 -26.80 -13.25 9.39
CA MET A 173 -27.64 -12.06 9.41
C MET A 173 -27.00 -10.82 8.83
N THR A 174 -25.68 -10.81 8.76
CA THR A 174 -24.85 -9.71 8.21
C THR A 174 -23.95 -10.27 7.14
N VAL A 175 -23.60 -9.43 6.17
CA VAL A 175 -22.49 -9.76 5.27
C VAL A 175 -21.24 -9.98 6.11
N THR A 176 -20.49 -11.01 5.83
CA THR A 176 -19.27 -11.32 6.57
C THR A 176 -18.19 -10.30 6.26
N SER A 177 -17.46 -9.84 7.29
CA SER A 177 -16.41 -8.82 7.14
C SER A 177 -15.40 -8.92 8.29
N GLY A 178 -14.32 -8.13 8.20
CA GLY A 178 -13.30 -8.04 9.24
C GLY A 178 -12.21 -9.12 9.18
N GLY A 179 -12.23 -9.97 8.16
CA GLY A 179 -11.11 -10.85 7.85
C GLY A 179 -9.98 -10.07 7.19
N ASP A 180 -8.75 -10.28 7.65
CA ASP A 180 -7.54 -9.61 7.17
C ASP A 180 -6.41 -10.64 7.14
N ASP A 181 -5.68 -10.72 6.04
CA ASP A 181 -4.56 -11.66 5.86
C ASP A 181 -3.33 -11.30 6.69
N GLY A 182 -3.31 -10.11 7.29
CA GLY A 182 -2.17 -9.63 8.04
C GLY A 182 -0.94 -9.43 7.16
N GLU A 183 0.21 -9.83 7.68
CA GLU A 183 1.47 -9.81 6.94
C GLU A 183 1.92 -11.25 6.62
N PRO A 184 1.36 -11.91 5.60
CA PRO A 184 1.69 -13.29 5.26
C PRO A 184 3.13 -13.43 4.76
N TYR A 185 3.64 -14.67 4.70
CA TYR A 185 4.96 -14.99 4.12
C TYR A 185 4.94 -14.96 2.59
N THR A 186 4.50 -13.85 2.03
CA THR A 186 4.49 -13.52 0.60
C THR A 186 5.39 -12.32 0.35
N THR A 187 5.66 -12.00 -0.90
CA THR A 187 6.47 -10.82 -1.25
C THR A 187 5.82 -9.55 -0.69
N ASP A 188 4.51 -9.39 -0.87
CA ASP A 188 3.77 -8.20 -0.45
C ASP A 188 3.70 -8.09 1.09
N GLY A 189 3.46 -9.20 1.79
CA GLY A 189 3.48 -9.23 3.25
C GLY A 189 4.87 -8.95 3.83
N ASP A 190 5.93 -9.47 3.20
CA ASP A 190 7.32 -9.17 3.58
C ASP A 190 7.65 -7.69 3.33
N ASP A 191 7.15 -7.08 2.26
CA ASP A 191 7.40 -5.68 1.94
C ASP A 191 6.68 -4.75 2.93
N ARG A 192 5.43 -5.01 3.28
CA ARG A 192 4.69 -4.28 4.32
C ARG A 192 5.39 -4.37 5.68
N TYR A 193 5.76 -5.57 6.08
CA TYR A 193 6.48 -5.81 7.33
C TYR A 193 7.85 -5.11 7.36
N ARG A 194 8.59 -5.11 6.24
CA ARG A 194 9.88 -4.43 6.09
C ARG A 194 9.77 -2.93 6.28
N GLU A 195 8.72 -2.30 5.74
CA GLU A 195 8.47 -0.86 5.94
C GLU A 195 8.20 -0.54 7.41
N ARG A 196 7.42 -1.37 8.11
CA ARG A 196 7.22 -1.21 9.55
C ARG A 196 8.51 -1.35 10.36
N ILE A 197 9.37 -2.30 10.00
CA ILE A 197 10.70 -2.47 10.61
C ILE A 197 11.57 -1.23 10.38
N LYS A 198 11.55 -0.63 9.20
CA LYS A 198 12.29 0.62 8.91
C LYS A 198 11.79 1.80 9.76
N LEU A 199 10.49 1.87 9.99
CA LEU A 199 9.86 2.93 10.78
C LEU A 199 10.02 2.73 12.29
N ALA A 200 10.25 1.51 12.74
CA ALA A 200 10.29 1.14 14.17
C ALA A 200 11.24 1.97 15.04
N PRO A 201 12.43 2.43 14.59
CA PRO A 201 13.26 3.30 15.39
C PRO A 201 12.57 4.61 15.79
N ASN A 202 11.66 5.10 14.95
CA ASN A 202 10.95 6.38 15.19
C ASN A 202 9.89 6.27 16.30
N ARG A 203 9.41 5.06 16.62
CA ARG A 203 8.42 4.84 17.70
C ARG A 203 8.92 5.23 19.08
N LEU A 204 10.24 5.28 19.26
CA LEU A 204 10.86 5.64 20.55
C LEU A 204 10.87 7.15 20.79
N SER A 205 10.53 7.94 19.79
CA SER A 205 10.46 9.39 19.92
C SER A 205 9.12 9.81 20.54
N THR A 206 9.17 10.39 21.71
CA THR A 206 8.00 10.96 22.40
C THR A 206 7.72 12.41 22.01
N ALA A 207 8.50 12.98 21.08
CA ALA A 207 8.34 14.35 20.61
C ALA A 207 7.32 14.50 19.47
N GLY A 208 6.64 13.43 19.06
CA GLY A 208 5.60 13.44 18.00
C GLY A 208 6.11 13.69 16.60
N PRO A 209 7.27 13.13 16.15
CA PRO A 209 7.69 13.29 14.77
C PRO A 209 6.72 12.57 13.82
N GLU A 210 6.56 13.10 12.62
CA GLU A 210 5.73 12.54 11.55
C GLU A 210 5.89 11.02 11.41
N GLN A 211 7.14 10.55 11.40
CA GLN A 211 7.47 9.13 11.22
C GLN A 211 7.02 8.23 12.39
N ALA A 212 6.90 8.77 13.60
CA ALA A 212 6.35 8.01 14.72
C ALA A 212 4.85 7.78 14.54
N TYR A 213 4.09 8.82 14.19
CA TYR A 213 2.67 8.69 13.89
C TYR A 213 2.43 7.75 12.70
N ARG A 214 3.25 7.86 11.65
CA ARG A 214 3.21 6.95 10.50
C ARG A 214 3.44 5.49 10.91
N TYR A 215 4.44 5.21 11.76
CA TYR A 215 4.69 3.87 12.29
C TYR A 215 3.48 3.32 13.05
N HIS A 216 2.91 4.09 13.97
CA HIS A 216 1.79 3.63 14.78
C HIS A 216 0.53 3.42 13.94
N ALA A 217 0.26 4.28 12.97
CA ALA A 217 -0.86 4.13 12.04
C ALA A 217 -0.71 2.86 11.17
N MET A 218 0.45 2.64 10.57
CA MET A 218 0.73 1.43 9.77
C MET A 218 0.76 0.15 10.61
N SER A 219 1.01 0.26 11.93
CA SER A 219 0.98 -0.89 12.84
C SER A 219 -0.42 -1.24 13.34
N ALA A 220 -1.40 -0.38 13.11
CA ALA A 220 -2.77 -0.60 13.54
C ALA A 220 -3.52 -1.61 12.66
N ASN A 221 -3.19 -1.65 11.37
CA ASN A 221 -3.81 -2.57 10.41
C ASN A 221 -2.82 -2.89 9.29
N ALA A 222 -2.75 -4.16 8.87
CA ALA A 222 -1.79 -4.65 7.88
C ALA A 222 -2.07 -4.16 6.45
N ASP A 223 -3.33 -3.86 6.13
CA ASP A 223 -3.73 -3.38 4.81
C ASP A 223 -3.41 -1.91 4.56
N ILE A 224 -2.90 -1.19 5.56
CA ILE A 224 -2.49 0.21 5.39
C ILE A 224 -1.15 0.22 4.64
N VAL A 225 -1.17 0.73 3.41
CA VAL A 225 0.01 0.80 2.53
C VAL A 225 0.73 2.14 2.60
N ASP A 226 0.00 3.22 2.89
CA ASP A 226 0.58 4.55 3.03
C ASP A 226 -0.17 5.38 4.08
N VAL A 227 0.53 6.34 4.68
CA VAL A 227 -0.04 7.23 5.69
C VAL A 227 0.53 8.62 5.50
N ALA A 228 -0.31 9.61 5.28
CA ALA A 228 0.09 11.01 5.34
C ALA A 228 -0.12 11.55 6.75
N VAL A 229 0.87 12.26 7.26
CA VAL A 229 0.83 12.90 8.57
C VAL A 229 1.26 14.36 8.40
N PHE A 230 0.47 15.28 8.86
CA PHE A 230 0.76 16.72 8.76
C PHE A 230 0.07 17.51 9.87
N SER A 231 0.56 18.70 10.14
CA SER A 231 -0.12 19.62 11.04
C SER A 231 -1.31 20.26 10.35
N GLU A 232 -2.42 20.41 11.04
CA GLU A 232 -3.51 21.24 10.54
C GLU A 232 -3.03 22.67 10.29
N THR A 233 -3.56 23.29 9.26
CA THR A 233 -3.21 24.67 8.91
C THR A 233 -4.41 25.59 9.06
N TYR A 234 -4.18 26.83 9.41
CA TYR A 234 -5.15 27.91 9.33
C TYR A 234 -4.60 29.06 8.50
N THR A 235 -5.46 29.83 7.90
CA THR A 235 -5.05 31.00 7.13
C THR A 235 -5.25 32.25 7.96
N ASP A 236 -4.15 32.90 8.29
CA ASP A 236 -4.17 34.23 8.88
C ASP A 236 -4.21 35.28 7.77
N THR A 237 -5.21 36.14 7.77
CA THR A 237 -5.42 37.14 6.72
C THR A 237 -5.36 38.55 7.28
N LYS A 238 -4.60 39.40 6.60
CA LYS A 238 -4.47 40.83 6.94
C LYS A 238 -4.65 41.69 5.73
N THR A 239 -5.60 42.62 5.78
CA THR A 239 -5.76 43.64 4.73
C THR A 239 -4.83 44.79 5.01
N CYS A 240 -3.99 45.13 4.05
CA CYS A 240 -2.96 46.15 4.17
C CYS A 240 -3.11 47.18 3.05
N THR A 241 -2.75 48.42 3.33
CA THR A 241 -2.63 49.50 2.33
C THR A 241 -1.17 49.65 1.95
N PRO A 242 -0.78 49.41 0.69
CA PRO A 242 0.59 49.57 0.25
C PRO A 242 1.07 51.02 0.36
N VAL A 243 2.34 51.18 0.70
CA VAL A 243 3.03 52.47 0.68
C VAL A 243 4.20 52.36 -0.28
N SER A 244 4.15 53.03 -1.40
CA SER A 244 5.19 52.95 -2.45
C SER A 244 5.50 51.51 -2.88
N ASP A 245 4.46 50.74 -3.18
CA ASP A 245 4.52 49.32 -3.58
C ASP A 245 5.04 48.37 -2.49
N HIS A 246 5.16 48.83 -1.25
CA HIS A 246 5.57 48.03 -0.12
C HIS A 246 4.42 47.83 0.88
N VAL A 247 4.38 46.61 1.46
CA VAL A 247 3.49 46.25 2.56
C VAL A 247 4.33 45.77 3.73
N TYR A 248 4.19 46.46 4.86
CA TYR A 248 4.92 46.10 6.09
C TYR A 248 4.00 45.38 7.08
N ILE A 249 4.38 44.18 7.47
CA ILE A 249 3.65 43.37 8.46
C ILE A 249 4.57 43.12 9.63
N GLY A 250 4.20 43.66 10.82
CA GLY A 250 4.94 43.39 12.03
C GLY A 250 4.45 42.16 12.77
N GLY A 251 5.33 41.53 13.48
CA GLY A 251 5.04 40.64 14.59
C GLY A 251 5.49 39.19 14.45
N ASP A 252 5.21 38.48 13.39
CA ASP A 252 5.51 37.06 13.36
C ASP A 252 6.41 36.68 12.18
N LEU A 253 7.47 35.95 12.48
CA LEU A 253 8.36 35.36 11.48
C LEU A 253 7.58 34.32 10.67
N LEU A 254 7.71 34.35 9.32
CA LEU A 254 7.29 33.23 8.45
C LEU A 254 8.22 32.04 8.68
N GLU A 255 7.66 30.90 9.00
CA GLU A 255 8.41 29.66 9.00
C GLU A 255 8.74 29.26 7.54
N PRO A 256 9.84 28.50 7.31
CA PRO A 256 10.31 28.20 5.96
C PRO A 256 9.30 27.50 5.03
N ASP A 257 8.28 26.88 5.61
CA ASP A 257 7.26 26.10 4.91
C ASP A 257 5.85 26.72 4.98
N GLU A 258 5.72 27.93 5.54
CA GLU A 258 4.48 28.69 5.51
C GLU A 258 4.27 29.33 4.14
N LEU A 259 3.06 29.17 3.59
CA LEU A 259 2.70 29.74 2.31
C LEU A 259 2.18 31.17 2.47
N LEU A 260 2.90 32.12 1.86
CA LEU A 260 2.49 33.51 1.75
C LEU A 260 1.78 33.74 0.42
N THR A 261 0.60 34.35 0.48
CA THR A 261 -0.13 34.79 -0.70
C THR A 261 -0.56 36.26 -0.57
N VAL A 262 -0.61 36.97 -1.69
CA VAL A 262 -1.12 38.34 -1.75
C VAL A 262 -2.26 38.35 -2.76
N ASN A 263 -3.47 38.74 -2.32
CA ASN A 263 -4.70 38.66 -3.10
C ASN A 263 -4.88 37.23 -3.75
N GLY A 264 -4.52 36.14 -3.02
CA GLY A 264 -4.61 34.77 -3.50
C GLY A 264 -3.54 34.37 -4.54
N LYS A 265 -2.55 35.23 -4.82
CA LYS A 265 -1.44 34.92 -5.71
C LYS A 265 -0.18 34.56 -4.95
N THR A 266 0.62 33.68 -5.52
CA THR A 266 1.96 33.30 -5.06
C THR A 266 3.06 33.98 -5.87
N SER A 267 2.69 34.80 -6.87
CA SER A 267 3.57 35.57 -7.75
C SER A 267 3.22 37.07 -7.69
N ASP A 268 3.94 37.88 -8.43
CA ASP A 268 3.79 39.32 -8.48
C ASP A 268 4.18 40.04 -7.18
N PHE A 269 4.99 39.40 -6.33
CA PHE A 269 5.60 40.04 -5.17
C PHE A 269 6.91 39.35 -4.78
N THR A 270 7.74 40.09 -4.05
CA THR A 270 8.92 39.54 -3.32
C THR A 270 8.82 39.94 -1.86
N PHE A 271 9.45 39.22 -0.98
CA PHE A 271 9.45 39.59 0.44
C PHE A 271 10.83 39.42 1.08
N VAL A 272 11.10 40.24 2.07
CA VAL A 272 12.32 40.20 2.86
C VAL A 272 11.96 40.38 4.33
N TYR A 273 12.64 39.66 5.21
CA TYR A 273 12.59 39.89 6.64
C TYR A 273 13.69 40.85 7.07
N ALA A 274 13.31 41.96 7.68
CA ALA A 274 14.23 42.91 8.30
C ALA A 274 13.65 43.39 9.63
N ASP A 275 14.44 43.35 10.68
CA ASP A 275 14.11 43.92 12.00
C ASP A 275 12.74 43.55 12.58
N SER A 276 12.36 42.26 12.48
CA SER A 276 11.05 41.73 12.91
C SER A 276 9.87 42.26 12.11
N LEU A 277 10.10 42.75 10.90
CA LEU A 277 9.10 43.18 9.94
C LEU A 277 9.19 42.32 8.68
N LEU A 278 8.04 41.87 8.19
CA LEU A 278 7.90 41.30 6.86
C LEU A 278 7.66 42.48 5.89
N ASP A 279 8.63 42.77 5.04
CA ASP A 279 8.52 43.75 3.96
C ASP A 279 8.21 42.98 2.68
N ILE A 280 7.00 43.21 2.14
CA ILE A 280 6.50 42.62 0.89
C ILE A 280 6.54 43.72 -0.18
N THR A 281 7.38 43.55 -1.18
CA THR A 281 7.43 44.41 -2.36
C THR A 281 6.50 43.88 -3.42
N LEU A 282 5.48 44.64 -3.76
CA LEU A 282 4.48 44.29 -4.78
C LEU A 282 5.02 44.60 -6.18
N THR A 283 4.79 43.71 -7.11
CA THR A 283 5.22 43.81 -8.51
C THR A 283 4.06 43.46 -9.45
N GLY A 284 4.25 43.63 -10.74
CA GLY A 284 3.28 43.23 -11.75
C GLY A 284 1.87 43.78 -11.50
N SER A 285 0.87 42.92 -11.46
CA SER A 285 -0.53 43.32 -11.31
C SER A 285 -0.90 43.74 -9.88
N LEU A 286 -0.04 43.54 -8.91
CA LEU A 286 -0.25 43.91 -7.51
C LEU A 286 0.29 45.30 -7.19
N ALA A 287 1.26 45.82 -7.94
CA ALA A 287 1.94 47.10 -7.68
C ALA A 287 1.01 48.33 -7.76
N SER A 288 -0.13 48.22 -8.43
CA SER A 288 -1.09 49.34 -8.57
C SER A 288 -2.33 49.22 -7.66
N GLN A 289 -2.34 48.28 -6.76
CA GLN A 289 -3.48 48.03 -5.88
C GLN A 289 -3.49 49.05 -4.71
N SER A 290 -4.67 49.64 -4.43
CA SER A 290 -4.85 50.54 -3.29
C SER A 290 -4.99 49.84 -1.95
N ALA A 291 -5.33 48.54 -1.96
CA ALA A 291 -5.37 47.67 -0.81
C ALA A 291 -5.09 46.24 -1.28
N VAL A 292 -4.36 45.49 -0.46
CA VAL A 292 -4.05 44.06 -0.70
C VAL A 292 -4.37 43.26 0.54
N THR A 293 -4.85 42.05 0.31
CA THR A 293 -5.02 41.06 1.38
C THR A 293 -3.82 40.10 1.37
N VAL A 294 -3.03 40.20 2.41
CA VAL A 294 -1.94 39.28 2.65
C VAL A 294 -2.48 38.12 3.49
N ALA A 295 -2.30 36.90 3.00
CA ALA A 295 -2.72 35.71 3.69
C ALA A 295 -1.51 34.78 3.89
N VAL A 296 -1.31 34.37 5.13
CA VAL A 296 -0.26 33.41 5.54
C VAL A 296 -0.95 32.13 5.98
N GLN A 297 -0.61 31.02 5.36
CA GLN A 297 -1.04 29.73 5.81
C GLN A 297 -0.10 29.23 6.89
N ARG A 298 -0.59 29.21 8.12
CA ARG A 298 0.17 28.84 9.32
C ARG A 298 -0.19 27.46 9.80
N ARG A 299 0.75 26.76 10.42
CA ARG A 299 0.49 25.51 11.12
C ARG A 299 -0.22 25.76 12.44
N MET A 300 -1.13 24.87 12.80
CA MET A 300 -1.72 24.83 14.14
C MET A 300 -0.83 23.97 15.04
N ASP A 301 -0.21 24.58 16.04
CA ASP A 301 0.60 23.86 17.01
C ASP A 301 -0.21 22.79 17.75
N GLY A 302 0.37 21.59 17.84
CA GLY A 302 -0.24 20.47 18.53
C GLY A 302 -1.48 19.87 17.87
N ARG A 303 -1.82 20.27 16.64
CA ARG A 303 -2.88 19.62 15.85
C ARG A 303 -2.31 18.81 14.71
N VAL A 304 -2.45 17.49 14.82
CA VAL A 304 -1.90 16.52 13.86
C VAL A 304 -3.06 15.82 13.17
N LYS A 305 -3.01 15.77 11.85
CA LYS A 305 -3.93 15.02 11.01
C LYS A 305 -3.21 13.82 10.43
N VAL A 306 -3.84 12.66 10.53
CA VAL A 306 -3.35 11.37 10.01
C VAL A 306 -4.35 10.86 8.98
N VAL A 307 -3.87 10.55 7.79
CA VAL A 307 -4.69 10.06 6.67
C VAL A 307 -4.14 8.71 6.22
N PRO A 308 -4.72 7.58 6.62
CA PRO A 308 -4.31 6.25 6.19
C PRO A 308 -4.90 5.89 4.82
N LEU A 309 -4.11 5.23 3.99
CA LEU A 309 -4.50 4.67 2.69
C LEU A 309 -4.43 3.14 2.76
N MET A 310 -5.51 2.48 2.34
CA MET A 310 -5.58 1.03 2.28
C MET A 310 -5.02 0.50 0.96
N GLU A 311 -4.63 -0.77 0.95
CA GLU A 311 -4.19 -1.49 -0.25
C GLU A 311 -5.18 -1.35 -1.40
N GLY A 312 -4.67 -1.24 -2.63
CA GLY A 312 -5.47 -1.00 -3.83
C GLY A 312 -6.11 0.38 -3.89
N GLY A 313 -5.64 1.36 -3.10
CA GLY A 313 -6.16 2.73 -3.11
C GLY A 313 -7.52 2.89 -2.44
N ARG A 314 -7.94 1.92 -1.65
CA ARG A 314 -9.24 1.96 -0.93
C ARG A 314 -9.19 2.96 0.22
N GLN A 315 -10.32 3.59 0.48
CA GLN A 315 -10.50 4.33 1.73
C GLN A 315 -10.67 3.35 2.89
N PRO A 316 -10.13 3.65 4.09
CA PRO A 316 -10.38 2.85 5.27
C PRO A 316 -11.86 2.91 5.68
N ASP A 317 -12.38 1.79 6.15
CA ASP A 317 -13.67 1.72 6.80
C ASP A 317 -13.66 2.44 8.15
N ASP A 318 -14.82 2.69 8.74
CA ASP A 318 -14.91 3.39 10.03
C ASP A 318 -14.21 2.63 11.15
N ASP A 319 -14.23 1.30 11.12
CA ASP A 319 -13.56 0.43 12.09
C ASP A 319 -12.03 0.56 12.00
N VAL A 320 -11.47 0.65 10.79
CA VAL A 320 -10.03 0.88 10.57
C VAL A 320 -9.63 2.28 11.00
N VAL A 321 -10.46 3.29 10.70
CA VAL A 321 -10.24 4.66 11.20
C VAL A 321 -10.17 4.68 12.72
N GLU A 322 -11.06 3.95 13.42
CA GLU A 322 -11.05 3.85 14.88
C GLU A 322 -9.83 3.10 15.39
N GLN A 323 -9.39 2.01 14.74
CA GLN A 323 -8.16 1.28 15.08
C GLN A 323 -6.94 2.21 14.99
N VAL A 324 -6.81 2.95 13.89
CA VAL A 324 -5.72 3.91 13.70
C VAL A 324 -5.81 5.02 14.76
N ALA A 325 -7.01 5.58 14.98
CA ALA A 325 -7.20 6.63 15.99
C ALA A 325 -6.81 6.16 17.38
N ASN A 326 -7.14 4.94 17.76
CA ASN A 326 -6.75 4.36 19.04
C ASN A 326 -5.23 4.17 19.13
N ALA A 327 -4.57 3.70 18.06
CA ALA A 327 -3.13 3.50 18.04
C ALA A 327 -2.33 4.81 18.14
N VAL A 328 -2.73 5.86 17.40
CA VAL A 328 -2.01 7.15 17.39
C VAL A 328 -2.34 8.04 18.59
N ASN A 329 -3.50 7.86 19.22
CA ASN A 329 -3.92 8.63 20.41
C ASN A 329 -3.57 7.95 21.73
N ASP A 330 -2.93 6.77 21.73
CA ASP A 330 -2.51 6.12 22.96
C ASP A 330 -1.63 7.06 23.80
N ARG A 331 -1.87 7.10 25.11
CA ARG A 331 -1.19 8.01 26.05
C ARG A 331 0.32 7.76 26.15
N THR A 332 0.78 6.59 25.75
CA THR A 332 2.20 6.22 25.71
C THR A 332 2.89 6.61 24.41
N VAL A 333 2.10 6.94 23.38
CA VAL A 333 2.56 7.27 22.03
C VAL A 333 2.52 8.76 21.78
N ARG A 334 1.39 9.37 22.08
CA ARG A 334 1.10 10.77 21.75
C ARG A 334 1.74 11.74 22.75
N PRO A 335 2.41 12.82 22.30
CA PRO A 335 2.72 13.97 23.17
C PRO A 335 1.45 14.51 23.85
N MET A 336 1.59 14.98 25.09
CA MET A 336 0.42 15.48 25.84
C MET A 336 -0.24 16.71 25.22
N THR A 337 0.53 17.45 24.40
CA THR A 337 0.08 18.68 23.72
C THR A 337 -0.66 18.41 22.43
N ASP A 338 -0.49 17.22 21.86
CA ASP A 338 -1.01 16.94 20.53
C ASP A 338 -2.47 16.47 20.57
N VAL A 339 -3.26 17.00 19.66
CA VAL A 339 -4.62 16.54 19.33
C VAL A 339 -4.55 15.90 17.95
N VAL A 340 -4.68 14.57 17.92
CA VAL A 340 -4.53 13.81 16.67
C VAL A 340 -5.93 13.45 16.14
N THR A 341 -6.18 13.81 14.88
CA THR A 341 -7.39 13.46 14.14
C THR A 341 -7.05 12.49 13.01
N VAL A 342 -7.90 11.50 12.78
CA VAL A 342 -7.75 10.54 11.68
C VAL A 342 -8.87 10.77 10.69
N GLU A 343 -8.52 10.98 9.42
CA GLU A 343 -9.47 11.23 8.35
C GLU A 343 -9.25 10.25 7.18
N LYS A 344 -10.30 10.00 6.41
CA LYS A 344 -10.21 9.20 5.18
C LYS A 344 -9.61 10.04 4.05
N PRO A 345 -8.79 9.46 3.17
CA PRO A 345 -8.34 10.15 1.97
C PRO A 345 -9.52 10.49 1.05
N THR A 346 -9.40 11.55 0.27
CA THR A 346 -10.37 11.87 -0.76
C THR A 346 -9.89 11.38 -2.13
N TYR A 347 -10.84 11.00 -3.00
CA TYR A 347 -10.51 10.53 -4.34
C TYR A 347 -10.37 11.66 -5.34
N VAL A 348 -9.35 11.57 -6.20
CA VAL A 348 -9.22 12.33 -7.43
C VAL A 348 -9.45 11.38 -8.59
N ASP A 349 -10.67 11.42 -9.14
CA ASP A 349 -11.10 10.51 -10.19
C ASP A 349 -10.39 10.78 -11.52
N TYR A 350 -9.97 9.71 -12.20
CA TYR A 350 -9.45 9.77 -13.55
C TYR A 350 -9.99 8.65 -14.43
N THR A 351 -9.93 8.86 -15.73
CA THR A 351 -10.26 7.86 -16.77
C THR A 351 -9.04 7.59 -17.62
N ILE A 352 -9.04 6.48 -18.34
CA ILE A 352 -7.96 6.13 -19.28
C ILE A 352 -8.51 6.11 -20.69
N GLN A 353 -7.93 6.92 -21.57
CA GLN A 353 -8.18 6.89 -23.00
C GLN A 353 -6.87 7.05 -23.76
N LEU A 354 -6.52 6.04 -24.52
CA LEU A 354 -5.29 6.01 -25.30
C LEU A 354 -5.47 5.32 -26.65
N THR A 355 -4.58 5.67 -27.57
CA THR A 355 -4.40 4.97 -28.84
C THR A 355 -2.94 4.56 -28.98
N TYR A 356 -2.68 3.35 -29.44
CA TYR A 356 -1.32 2.88 -29.67
C TYR A 356 -1.19 2.12 -30.99
N THR A 357 0.03 2.02 -31.48
CA THR A 357 0.34 1.37 -32.76
C THR A 357 1.23 0.17 -32.51
N THR A 358 0.91 -0.95 -33.18
CA THR A 358 1.70 -2.19 -33.14
C THR A 358 2.11 -2.62 -34.53
N THR A 359 3.01 -3.61 -34.64
CA THR A 359 3.28 -4.31 -35.90
C THR A 359 2.24 -5.38 -36.15
N VAL A 360 2.09 -5.84 -37.41
CA VAL A 360 1.20 -6.98 -37.75
C VAL A 360 1.66 -8.27 -37.08
N GLU A 361 2.99 -8.42 -36.90
CA GLU A 361 3.60 -9.64 -36.38
C GLU A 361 3.44 -9.76 -34.85
N ASP A 362 3.47 -8.63 -34.15
CA ASP A 362 3.44 -8.58 -32.67
C ASP A 362 2.06 -8.17 -32.10
N GLU A 363 1.05 -7.94 -32.95
CA GLU A 363 -0.25 -7.39 -32.55
C GLU A 363 -0.82 -8.11 -31.33
N ALA A 364 -1.00 -9.42 -31.40
CA ALA A 364 -1.62 -10.19 -30.32
C ALA A 364 -0.81 -10.13 -29.01
N THR A 365 0.52 -10.16 -29.11
CA THR A 365 1.44 -10.11 -27.96
C THR A 365 1.40 -8.74 -27.30
N VAL A 366 1.47 -7.67 -28.11
CA VAL A 366 1.46 -6.30 -27.60
C VAL A 366 0.09 -5.92 -27.00
N VAL A 367 -1.02 -6.31 -27.66
CA VAL A 367 -2.36 -6.09 -27.11
C VAL A 367 -2.52 -6.78 -25.75
N GLN A 368 -2.07 -8.03 -25.61
CA GLN A 368 -2.10 -8.73 -24.34
C GLN A 368 -1.20 -8.06 -23.29
N ALA A 369 -0.03 -7.58 -23.68
CA ALA A 369 0.90 -6.89 -22.76
C ALA A 369 0.42 -5.48 -22.37
N VAL A 370 -0.43 -4.84 -23.16
CA VAL A 370 -0.99 -3.51 -22.86
C VAL A 370 -2.31 -3.62 -22.09
N GLU A 371 -3.25 -4.43 -22.59
CA GLU A 371 -4.66 -4.47 -22.14
C GLU A 371 -4.98 -5.71 -21.29
N GLY A 372 -4.14 -6.74 -21.31
CA GLY A 372 -4.37 -7.99 -20.57
C GLY A 372 -4.13 -7.85 -19.07
N ALA A 373 -4.45 -8.91 -18.34
CA ALA A 373 -4.21 -8.99 -16.91
C ALA A 373 -2.71 -8.81 -16.58
N GLY A 374 -2.40 -7.90 -15.66
CA GLY A 374 -1.03 -7.50 -15.34
C GLY A 374 -0.33 -6.67 -16.42
N GLY A 375 -1.05 -6.25 -17.46
CA GLY A 375 -0.52 -5.41 -18.54
C GLY A 375 -0.23 -3.97 -18.13
N ALA A 376 0.25 -3.19 -19.10
CA ALA A 376 0.69 -1.81 -18.88
C ALA A 376 -0.40 -0.92 -18.23
N ILE A 377 -1.67 -1.10 -18.62
CA ILE A 377 -2.79 -0.34 -18.10
C ILE A 377 -3.08 -0.71 -16.64
N GLU A 378 -3.11 -2.00 -16.31
CA GLU A 378 -3.34 -2.44 -14.93
C GLU A 378 -2.19 -2.05 -14.01
N ARG A 379 -0.96 -2.22 -14.47
CA ARG A 379 0.22 -1.77 -13.74
C ARG A 379 0.17 -0.27 -13.43
N TYR A 380 -0.24 0.55 -14.40
CA TYR A 380 -0.41 1.98 -14.18
C TYR A 380 -1.48 2.28 -13.12
N LYS A 381 -2.65 1.61 -13.19
CA LYS A 381 -3.73 1.79 -12.22
C LYS A 381 -3.26 1.43 -10.80
N SER A 382 -2.63 0.29 -10.64
CA SER A 382 -2.12 -0.17 -9.35
C SER A 382 -1.11 0.83 -8.79
N GLU A 383 -0.12 1.24 -9.57
CA GLU A 383 0.90 2.17 -9.10
C GLU A 383 0.36 3.55 -8.73
N GLN A 384 -0.67 4.04 -9.46
CA GLN A 384 -1.25 5.35 -9.17
C GLN A 384 -1.99 5.41 -7.82
N CYS A 385 -2.60 4.33 -7.39
CA CYS A 385 -3.39 4.29 -6.16
C CYS A 385 -2.61 3.86 -4.90
N GLU A 386 -1.33 3.50 -5.02
CA GLU A 386 -0.54 3.00 -3.87
C GLU A 386 -0.02 4.08 -2.93
N VAL A 387 0.01 5.34 -3.35
CA VAL A 387 0.65 6.42 -2.59
C VAL A 387 -0.24 7.66 -2.59
N LEU A 388 -0.44 8.25 -1.41
CA LEU A 388 -1.11 9.53 -1.25
C LEU A 388 -0.31 10.67 -1.91
N GLY A 389 -1.01 11.64 -2.49
CA GLY A 389 -0.37 12.81 -3.11
C GLY A 389 0.37 12.54 -4.41
N ARG A 390 0.30 11.33 -4.96
CA ARG A 390 0.94 11.03 -6.26
C ARG A 390 0.17 11.68 -7.39
N ALA A 391 0.80 12.63 -8.08
CA ALA A 391 0.20 13.28 -9.24
C ALA A 391 -0.15 12.27 -10.33
N ILE A 392 -1.30 12.45 -10.96
CA ILE A 392 -1.73 11.65 -12.12
C ILE A 392 -0.89 12.08 -13.32
N ASN A 393 0.00 11.21 -13.78
CA ASN A 393 0.94 11.52 -14.85
C ASN A 393 0.72 10.62 -16.08
N PRO A 394 0.23 11.18 -17.21
CA PRO A 394 0.02 10.43 -18.45
C PRO A 394 1.31 9.86 -19.07
N ASP A 395 2.47 10.50 -18.82
CA ASP A 395 3.73 10.06 -19.41
C ASP A 395 4.22 8.73 -18.81
N VAL A 396 3.84 8.41 -17.56
CA VAL A 396 4.10 7.11 -16.96
C VAL A 396 3.32 6.02 -17.69
N LEU A 397 2.02 6.25 -17.95
CA LEU A 397 1.19 5.32 -18.73
C LEU A 397 1.77 5.11 -20.13
N LYS A 398 2.14 6.19 -20.80
CA LYS A 398 2.79 6.13 -22.12
C LYS A 398 4.08 5.31 -22.08
N THR A 399 4.89 5.49 -21.05
CA THR A 399 6.13 4.71 -20.86
C THR A 399 5.85 3.22 -20.74
N TYR A 400 4.85 2.83 -19.95
CA TYR A 400 4.49 1.42 -19.79
C TYR A 400 3.96 0.79 -21.07
N VAL A 401 3.13 1.52 -21.83
CA VAL A 401 2.63 1.05 -23.13
C VAL A 401 3.77 0.89 -24.13
N MET A 402 4.72 1.81 -24.17
CA MET A 402 5.90 1.70 -25.03
C MET A 402 6.81 0.53 -24.61
N GLN A 403 7.00 0.29 -23.32
CA GLN A 403 7.74 -0.86 -22.80
C GLN A 403 7.06 -2.20 -23.10
N ALA A 404 5.74 -2.20 -23.23
CA ALA A 404 4.97 -3.37 -23.63
C ALA A 404 5.12 -3.74 -25.13
N GLY A 405 5.89 -2.95 -25.90
CA GLY A 405 6.20 -3.22 -27.31
C GLY A 405 5.42 -2.38 -28.33
N ALA A 406 4.66 -1.39 -27.90
CA ALA A 406 4.00 -0.47 -28.81
C ALA A 406 5.03 0.41 -29.54
N LEU A 407 4.82 0.64 -30.85
CA LEU A 407 5.66 1.54 -31.66
C LEU A 407 5.39 3.02 -31.36
N ARG A 408 4.16 3.35 -31.04
CA ARG A 408 3.71 4.69 -30.71
C ARG A 408 2.54 4.60 -29.73
N CYS A 409 2.43 5.59 -28.84
CA CYS A 409 1.30 5.70 -27.94
C CYS A 409 0.92 7.16 -27.76
N ASP A 410 -0.36 7.47 -27.91
CA ASP A 410 -0.96 8.76 -27.66
C ASP A 410 -2.01 8.62 -26.55
N VAL A 411 -1.77 9.27 -25.41
CA VAL A 411 -2.65 9.27 -24.25
C VAL A 411 -3.46 10.58 -24.25
N THR A 412 -4.79 10.48 -24.38
CA THR A 412 -5.70 11.62 -24.30
C THR A 412 -6.28 11.80 -22.90
N GLN A 413 -6.38 10.72 -22.15
CA GLN A 413 -6.71 10.67 -20.73
C GLN A 413 -5.85 9.59 -20.04
N PRO A 414 -5.42 9.84 -18.83
CA PRO A 414 -5.59 11.03 -18.00
C PRO A 414 -4.77 12.24 -18.52
N VAL A 415 -5.15 13.44 -18.09
CA VAL A 415 -4.30 14.62 -18.17
C VAL A 415 -3.47 14.73 -16.90
N HIS A 416 -2.32 15.42 -16.98
CA HIS A 416 -1.51 15.66 -15.78
C HIS A 416 -2.33 16.44 -14.75
N THR A 417 -2.54 15.85 -13.59
CA THR A 417 -3.33 16.42 -12.50
C THR A 417 -2.53 16.31 -11.19
N ALA A 418 -2.33 17.45 -10.54
CA ALA A 418 -1.76 17.45 -9.19
C ALA A 418 -2.76 16.84 -8.21
N VAL A 419 -2.26 16.03 -7.29
CA VAL A 419 -3.02 15.37 -6.23
C VAL A 419 -2.43 15.84 -4.90
N ASP A 420 -3.28 16.26 -3.97
CA ASP A 420 -2.85 16.71 -2.64
C ASP A 420 -2.41 15.52 -1.77
N THR A 421 -1.60 15.77 -0.76
CA THR A 421 -1.13 14.73 0.20
C THR A 421 -2.25 14.02 0.96
N THR A 422 -3.45 14.58 1.00
CA THR A 422 -4.67 13.99 1.59
C THR A 422 -5.53 13.22 0.58
N GLN A 423 -5.08 13.18 -0.67
CA GLN A 423 -5.85 12.64 -1.78
C GLN A 423 -5.13 11.46 -2.42
N VAL A 424 -5.90 10.59 -3.04
CA VAL A 424 -5.38 9.47 -3.83
C VAL A 424 -6.02 9.46 -5.21
N ALA A 425 -5.22 9.13 -6.22
CA ALA A 425 -5.71 8.96 -7.57
C ALA A 425 -6.60 7.72 -7.66
N HIS A 426 -7.83 7.88 -8.12
CA HIS A 426 -8.82 6.82 -8.21
C HIS A 426 -9.30 6.62 -9.66
N TRP A 427 -9.19 5.40 -10.16
CA TRP A 427 -9.71 5.07 -11.48
C TRP A 427 -11.23 4.92 -11.45
N SER A 428 -11.95 5.75 -12.18
CA SER A 428 -13.43 5.83 -12.17
C SER A 428 -14.14 4.75 -13.00
N GLY A 429 -13.46 3.65 -13.36
CA GLY A 429 -14.06 2.51 -14.06
C GLY A 429 -14.05 2.62 -15.58
N THR A 430 -13.64 3.74 -16.18
CA THR A 430 -13.64 3.89 -17.64
C THR A 430 -12.23 3.75 -18.22
N THR A 431 -12.04 2.74 -19.06
CA THR A 431 -10.85 2.53 -19.88
C THR A 431 -11.23 2.37 -21.33
N LYS A 432 -10.66 3.18 -22.21
CA LYS A 432 -10.81 3.07 -23.65
C LYS A 432 -9.43 3.01 -24.29
N ALA A 433 -8.96 1.80 -24.59
CA ALA A 433 -7.77 1.57 -25.37
C ALA A 433 -8.18 1.20 -26.81
N THR A 434 -7.48 1.76 -27.77
CA THR A 434 -7.65 1.41 -29.20
C THR A 434 -6.26 1.24 -29.81
N HIS A 435 -6.10 0.25 -30.68
CA HIS A 435 -4.83 0.08 -31.37
C HIS A 435 -5.00 0.16 -32.88
N THR A 436 -3.91 0.50 -33.55
CA THR A 436 -3.74 0.47 -35.00
C THR A 436 -2.54 -0.39 -35.33
N VAL A 437 -2.59 -1.03 -36.51
CA VAL A 437 -1.54 -1.96 -36.94
C VAL A 437 -0.79 -1.34 -38.10
N GLU A 438 0.52 -1.18 -37.97
CA GLU A 438 1.39 -0.74 -39.07
C GLU A 438 2.13 -1.95 -39.67
N ARG A 439 2.15 -2.02 -41.01
CA ARG A 439 3.03 -2.97 -41.68
C ARG A 439 4.44 -2.40 -41.66
N THR A 440 5.38 -3.12 -41.07
CA THR A 440 6.80 -2.82 -41.27
C THR A 440 7.10 -2.85 -42.74
N ALA A 441 7.41 -1.70 -43.33
CA ALA A 441 7.91 -1.67 -44.72
C ALA A 441 9.21 -2.47 -44.74
N GLY A 442 9.13 -3.66 -45.30
CA GLY A 442 10.31 -4.49 -45.49
C GLY A 442 11.32 -3.67 -46.31
N TRP A 443 12.53 -3.56 -45.78
CA TRP A 443 13.66 -3.13 -46.59
C TRP A 443 13.89 -4.20 -47.64
N SER A 444 13.39 -3.92 -48.87
CA SER A 444 13.71 -4.70 -50.06
C SER A 444 15.11 -4.35 -50.54
#